data_bc60b4d4842cd03be2e9f29a866de96b
#
_entry.id   bc60b4d4842cd03be2e9f29a866de96b
#
_cell.length_a   1.000
_cell.length_b   1.000
_cell.length_c   1.000
_cell.angle_alpha   90.00
_cell.angle_beta   90.00
_cell.angle_gamma   90.00
#
_symmetry.space_group_name_H-M   'P 1'
#
loop_
_entity.id
_entity.type
_entity.pdbx_description
1 polymer ?
#
loop_
_entity_poly.entity_id
_entity_poly.type
_entity_poly.pdbx_seq_one_letter_code
_entity_poly.pdbx_strand_id
1 'polypeptide(L)'
;TVYVNGLPIKRGESEDYIIDYNAGEIIFNSTFPITSEMRITVDYQFSERNFSRFTVFGGSNYETEKLKLGVSVYSEIDSKNQPLQQNLSPEQVAILSNAGDDESLMVAPSGVPEVYNENRILYKKELIDGVEAFVFSTNPEDELFSVKFQAVGENQGDYILVNSNAINNIYEYVAPIAGVPQGNFAPIVRLIAPEKLQLAVINGSYRPSEKTDIYFEAAGSKNDLNLFSSLDDANNDGFAGKLRVKQNIIKKDSLWNLSAIVDADLIQENFKTIQRLYNAEFNRDWNLESPRGDQQLLSAGLELLHPQKGLAIYKFEHLNFSENFNGNRHNLLASLRFNRWNVFSNSSILNNQSDVTTSTFLRSFNRVTYSFDKQWIGTKLATEDNEQRTVSNDSLTPLSQRFKSYEIFTGIGDSTKVFVEVGYKHRVNDSLRLNRIEKVNTSNTYYVKSK
;
A
#
# COMPACT_ATOMS: atom_id res chain seq x y z
N THR A 1 4.16 10.51 -1.40
CA THR A 1 2.93 11.01 -2.03
C THR A 1 1.76 10.77 -1.11
N VAL A 2 0.89 11.77 -0.94
CA VAL A 2 -0.35 11.64 -0.15
C VAL A 2 -1.53 11.50 -1.11
N TYR A 3 -2.41 10.55 -0.81
CA TYR A 3 -3.63 10.29 -1.56
C TYR A 3 -4.84 10.50 -0.65
N VAL A 4 -5.88 11.11 -1.19
CA VAL A 4 -7.19 11.20 -0.55
C VAL A 4 -8.22 10.52 -1.45
N ASN A 5 -8.90 9.50 -0.91
CA ASN A 5 -9.82 8.65 -1.66
C ASN A 5 -9.20 8.08 -2.95
N GLY A 6 -7.92 7.69 -2.90
CA GLY A 6 -7.16 7.12 -4.01
C GLY A 6 -6.61 8.13 -5.03
N LEU A 7 -6.91 9.43 -4.89
CA LEU A 7 -6.41 10.47 -5.77
C LEU A 7 -5.23 11.19 -5.11
N PRO A 8 -4.10 11.38 -5.83
CA PRO A 8 -2.97 12.12 -5.31
C PRO A 8 -3.33 13.58 -5.13
N ILE A 9 -2.92 14.16 -4.01
CA ILE A 9 -3.09 15.57 -3.68
C ILE A 9 -1.75 16.30 -3.74
N LYS A 10 -1.78 17.62 -3.82
CA LYS A 10 -0.60 18.43 -4.08
C LYS A 10 0.05 18.91 -2.80
N ARG A 11 1.38 18.78 -2.74
CA ARG A 11 2.21 19.32 -1.68
C ARG A 11 2.58 20.77 -1.95
N GLY A 12 2.45 21.64 -0.95
CA GLY A 12 2.91 23.03 -0.98
C GLY A 12 2.19 23.90 0.05
N GLU A 13 2.78 25.01 0.45
CA GLU A 13 2.19 25.94 1.43
C GLU A 13 0.86 26.53 0.96
N SER A 14 0.70 26.74 -0.35
CA SER A 14 -0.51 27.26 -0.98
C SER A 14 -1.36 26.17 -1.64
N GLU A 15 -0.99 24.90 -1.50
CA GLU A 15 -1.66 23.75 -2.08
C GLU A 15 -2.42 22.97 -0.99
N ASP A 16 -2.53 21.64 -1.08
CA ASP A 16 -3.40 20.85 -0.21
C ASP A 16 -2.76 20.49 1.14
N TYR A 17 -1.43 20.26 1.19
CA TYR A 17 -0.72 19.86 2.41
C TYR A 17 0.77 20.22 2.40
N ILE A 18 1.36 20.27 3.61
CA ILE A 18 2.81 20.37 3.83
C ILE A 18 3.30 19.16 4.63
N ILE A 19 4.62 18.92 4.61
CA ILE A 19 5.28 17.85 5.40
C ILE A 19 6.33 18.49 6.29
N ASP A 20 6.25 18.20 7.59
CA ASP A 20 7.35 18.39 8.52
C ASP A 20 8.17 17.09 8.61
N TYR A 21 9.33 17.08 7.97
CA TYR A 21 10.20 15.90 7.96
C TYR A 21 10.90 15.64 9.30
N ASN A 22 11.06 16.67 10.14
CA ASN A 22 11.70 16.51 11.44
C ASN A 22 10.74 15.88 12.44
N ALA A 23 9.48 16.30 12.41
CA ALA A 23 8.42 15.73 13.24
C ALA A 23 7.81 14.44 12.65
N GLY A 24 8.03 14.16 11.35
CA GLY A 24 7.37 13.06 10.64
C GLY A 24 5.87 13.31 10.42
N GLU A 25 5.45 14.57 10.33
CA GLU A 25 4.04 14.96 10.30
C GLU A 25 3.60 15.44 8.92
N ILE A 26 2.35 15.14 8.56
CA ILE A 26 1.64 15.69 7.40
C ILE A 26 0.56 16.64 7.91
N ILE A 27 0.67 17.90 7.52
CA ILE A 27 -0.26 18.97 7.92
C ILE A 27 -1.09 19.38 6.71
N PHE A 28 -2.39 19.18 6.79
CA PHE A 28 -3.31 19.60 5.72
C PHE A 28 -3.64 21.07 5.86
N ASN A 29 -3.62 21.78 4.75
CA ASN A 29 -3.90 23.21 4.72
C ASN A 29 -5.39 23.51 4.95
N SER A 30 -5.70 24.70 5.46
CA SER A 30 -7.08 25.13 5.71
C SER A 30 -7.95 25.16 4.44
N THR A 31 -7.32 25.28 3.27
CA THR A 31 -7.97 25.20 1.96
C THR A 31 -8.40 23.78 1.57
N PHE A 32 -7.84 22.77 2.26
CA PHE A 32 -8.15 21.35 2.07
C PHE A 32 -8.57 20.71 3.39
N PRO A 33 -9.76 21.03 3.93
CA PRO A 33 -10.23 20.51 5.21
C PRO A 33 -10.50 19.00 5.12
N ILE A 34 -9.92 18.25 6.07
CA ILE A 34 -10.15 16.81 6.19
C ILE A 34 -11.50 16.56 6.86
N THR A 35 -12.21 15.55 6.36
CA THR A 35 -13.45 15.07 6.96
C THR A 35 -13.35 13.58 7.32
N SER A 36 -14.20 13.11 8.22
CA SER A 36 -14.28 11.70 8.60
C SER A 36 -14.69 10.73 7.45
N GLU A 37 -15.10 11.28 6.31
CA GLU A 37 -15.46 10.50 5.13
C GLU A 37 -14.27 10.29 4.17
N MET A 38 -13.15 10.95 4.41
CA MET A 38 -11.95 10.86 3.59
C MET A 38 -11.05 9.72 4.05
N ARG A 39 -10.53 8.97 3.09
CA ARG A 39 -9.49 7.98 3.32
C ARG A 39 -8.16 8.56 2.88
N ILE A 40 -7.18 8.53 3.76
CA ILE A 40 -5.85 9.07 3.54
C ILE A 40 -4.89 7.90 3.44
N THR A 41 -4.15 7.82 2.33
CA THR A 41 -3.08 6.86 2.11
C THR A 41 -1.80 7.64 1.85
N VAL A 42 -0.70 7.21 2.46
CA VAL A 42 0.61 7.85 2.31
C VAL A 42 1.61 6.83 1.77
N ASP A 43 2.23 7.15 0.64
CA ASP A 43 3.41 6.45 0.14
C ASP A 43 4.65 7.26 0.52
N TYR A 44 5.55 6.62 1.26
CA TYR A 44 6.83 7.20 1.63
C TYR A 44 7.95 6.19 1.39
N GLN A 45 9.13 6.70 1.17
CA GLN A 45 10.35 5.91 1.13
C GLN A 45 11.25 6.40 2.27
N PHE A 46 11.83 5.46 2.97
CA PHE A 46 12.87 5.71 3.94
C PHE A 46 14.09 4.86 3.60
N SER A 47 15.26 5.29 3.97
CA SER A 47 16.48 4.52 3.81
C SER A 47 17.17 4.43 5.16
N GLU A 48 17.26 3.23 5.66
CA GLU A 48 18.18 2.91 6.74
C GLU A 48 19.58 2.80 6.14
N ARG A 49 20.44 3.76 6.45
CA ARG A 49 21.82 3.80 5.91
C ARG A 49 22.75 2.86 6.70
N ASN A 50 22.43 1.56 6.65
CA ASN A 50 23.24 0.57 7.36
C ASN A 50 24.49 0.17 6.59
N PHE A 51 24.46 0.28 5.25
CA PHE A 51 25.58 0.01 4.35
C PHE A 51 25.73 1.13 3.31
N SER A 52 26.93 1.24 2.75
CA SER A 52 27.14 2.02 1.53
C SER A 52 26.40 1.36 0.37
N ARG A 53 25.55 2.12 -0.32
CA ARG A 53 24.68 1.65 -1.39
C ARG A 53 25.11 2.22 -2.73
N PHE A 54 25.22 1.36 -3.72
CA PHE A 54 25.51 1.73 -5.10
C PHE A 54 24.27 1.52 -5.96
N THR A 55 23.84 2.58 -6.67
CA THR A 55 22.65 2.56 -7.52
C THR A 55 23.02 2.92 -8.94
N VAL A 56 22.58 2.13 -9.91
CA VAL A 56 22.74 2.36 -11.35
C VAL A 56 21.38 2.26 -12.03
N PHE A 57 21.15 3.18 -12.93
CA PHE A 57 20.00 3.15 -13.84
C PHE A 57 20.47 3.47 -15.26
N GLY A 58 19.96 2.73 -16.24
CA GLY A 58 20.21 2.96 -17.65
C GLY A 58 19.10 2.43 -18.53
N GLY A 59 18.99 2.98 -19.72
CA GLY A 59 17.98 2.52 -20.67
C GLY A 59 18.21 3.04 -22.08
N SER A 60 17.51 2.45 -23.03
CA SER A 60 17.51 2.84 -24.43
C SER A 60 16.11 2.70 -25.03
N ASN A 61 15.79 3.56 -25.97
CA ASN A 61 14.54 3.53 -26.70
C ASN A 61 14.78 3.47 -28.21
N TYR A 62 13.96 2.68 -28.88
CA TYR A 62 13.91 2.60 -30.34
C TYR A 62 12.50 2.91 -30.81
N GLU A 63 12.34 3.81 -31.76
CA GLU A 63 11.03 4.25 -32.24
C GLU A 63 10.98 4.29 -33.77
N THR A 64 9.90 3.72 -34.31
CA THR A 64 9.50 3.84 -35.70
C THR A 64 8.04 4.31 -35.75
N GLU A 65 7.48 4.51 -36.97
CA GLU A 65 6.08 4.87 -37.12
C GLU A 65 5.09 3.87 -36.48
N LYS A 66 5.45 2.57 -36.46
CA LYS A 66 4.55 1.48 -36.00
C LYS A 66 5.01 0.81 -34.72
N LEU A 67 6.29 0.90 -34.38
CA LEU A 67 6.88 0.17 -33.26
C LEU A 67 7.69 1.12 -32.37
N LYS A 68 7.40 1.07 -31.08
CA LYS A 68 8.22 1.69 -30.03
C LYS A 68 8.68 0.58 -29.12
N LEU A 69 9.98 0.55 -28.83
CA LEU A 69 10.59 -0.39 -27.89
C LEU A 69 11.42 0.39 -26.89
N GLY A 70 11.34 0.02 -25.62
CA GLY A 70 12.16 0.52 -24.55
C GLY A 70 12.81 -0.64 -23.80
N VAL A 71 14.04 -0.46 -23.39
CA VAL A 71 14.75 -1.36 -22.47
C VAL A 71 15.30 -0.51 -21.35
N SER A 72 15.08 -0.95 -20.11
CA SER A 72 15.59 -0.28 -18.92
C SER A 72 16.18 -1.29 -17.96
N VAL A 73 17.27 -0.91 -17.29
CA VAL A 73 17.89 -1.69 -16.23
C VAL A 73 18.07 -0.81 -15.01
N TYR A 74 17.82 -1.38 -13.85
CA TYR A 74 18.05 -0.78 -12.55
C TYR A 74 18.80 -1.76 -11.68
N SER A 75 19.77 -1.28 -10.92
CA SER A 75 20.52 -2.08 -9.95
C SER A 75 20.81 -1.24 -8.73
N GLU A 76 20.51 -1.76 -7.58
CA GLU A 76 20.79 -1.21 -6.26
C GLU A 76 21.41 -2.32 -5.43
N ILE A 77 22.64 -2.08 -4.92
CA ILE A 77 23.44 -3.10 -4.23
C ILE A 77 24.13 -2.45 -3.04
N ASP A 78 23.98 -3.05 -1.87
CA ASP A 78 24.71 -2.70 -0.67
C ASP A 78 26.11 -3.29 -0.68
N SER A 79 27.09 -2.54 -0.18
CA SER A 79 28.47 -2.97 -0.07
C SER A 79 28.66 -3.78 1.22
N LYS A 80 28.86 -5.10 1.11
CA LYS A 80 29.08 -6.02 2.26
C LYS A 80 30.20 -5.54 3.21
N ASN A 81 31.22 -4.89 2.68
CA ASN A 81 32.43 -4.52 3.41
C ASN A 81 32.44 -3.06 3.88
N GLN A 82 31.33 -2.33 3.72
CA GLN A 82 31.22 -0.93 4.11
C GLN A 82 29.96 -0.67 4.92
N PRO A 83 29.83 -1.29 6.12
CA PRO A 83 28.76 -0.95 7.04
C PRO A 83 28.95 0.47 7.55
N LEU A 84 27.86 1.23 7.72
CA LEU A 84 27.87 2.63 8.13
C LEU A 84 27.44 2.84 9.58
N GLN A 85 26.50 2.03 10.05
CA GLN A 85 25.88 2.19 11.38
C GLN A 85 26.06 0.97 12.29
N GLN A 86 26.61 -0.11 11.76
CA GLN A 86 26.89 -1.33 12.53
C GLN A 86 28.29 -1.85 12.20
N ASN A 87 29.04 -2.25 13.22
CA ASN A 87 30.28 -2.99 13.04
C ASN A 87 29.97 -4.46 13.29
N LEU A 88 29.88 -5.24 12.23
CA LEU A 88 29.59 -6.69 12.33
C LEU A 88 30.84 -7.44 12.76
N SER A 89 30.74 -8.21 13.87
CA SER A 89 31.75 -9.17 14.24
C SER A 89 31.70 -10.40 13.31
N PRO A 90 32.76 -11.23 13.24
CA PRO A 90 32.73 -12.49 12.50
C PRO A 90 31.57 -13.42 12.90
N GLU A 91 31.23 -13.43 14.20
CA GLU A 91 30.11 -14.23 14.76
C GLU A 91 28.77 -13.70 14.26
N GLN A 92 28.60 -12.38 14.19
CA GLN A 92 27.39 -11.74 13.66
C GLN A 92 27.23 -11.98 12.15
N VAL A 93 28.33 -11.95 11.39
CA VAL A 93 28.31 -12.35 9.98
C VAL A 93 27.94 -13.82 9.83
N ALA A 94 28.43 -14.70 10.71
CA ALA A 94 28.03 -16.12 10.68
C ALA A 94 26.53 -16.31 10.98
N ILE A 95 25.95 -15.54 11.91
CA ILE A 95 24.50 -15.52 12.16
C ILE A 95 23.76 -15.11 10.88
N LEU A 96 24.13 -13.99 10.25
CA LEU A 96 23.51 -13.55 9.00
C LEU A 96 23.63 -14.60 7.90
N SER A 97 24.80 -15.25 7.76
CA SER A 97 25.02 -16.30 6.75
C SER A 97 24.12 -17.51 6.95
N ASN A 98 23.70 -17.80 8.18
CA ASN A 98 22.85 -18.95 8.52
C ASN A 98 21.35 -18.58 8.60
N ALA A 99 21.00 -17.29 8.55
CA ALA A 99 19.63 -16.82 8.69
C ALA A 99 18.81 -16.91 7.39
N GLY A 100 19.48 -17.03 6.24
CA GLY A 100 18.77 -16.83 4.96
C GLY A 100 18.24 -15.40 4.86
N ASP A 101 17.08 -15.23 4.28
CA ASP A 101 16.32 -13.96 4.19
C ASP A 101 15.36 -13.76 5.39
N ASP A 102 15.37 -14.68 6.37
CA ASP A 102 14.49 -14.59 7.53
C ASP A 102 15.02 -13.59 8.57
N GLU A 103 14.44 -12.39 8.58
CA GLU A 103 14.78 -11.33 9.55
C GLU A 103 14.62 -11.75 11.01
N SER A 104 13.75 -12.73 11.31
CA SER A 104 13.54 -13.22 12.68
C SER A 104 14.75 -13.97 13.23
N LEU A 105 15.57 -14.53 12.34
CA LEU A 105 16.81 -15.24 12.66
C LEU A 105 18.04 -14.32 12.66
N MET A 106 17.91 -13.09 12.15
CA MET A 106 18.99 -12.10 12.10
C MET A 106 19.14 -11.36 13.43
N VAL A 107 19.34 -12.10 14.51
CA VAL A 107 19.47 -11.58 15.86
C VAL A 107 20.73 -12.11 16.56
N ALA A 108 21.43 -11.24 17.28
CA ALA A 108 22.61 -11.61 18.06
C ALA A 108 22.45 -11.22 19.52
N PRO A 109 23.10 -11.93 20.48
CA PRO A 109 23.17 -11.50 21.86
C PRO A 109 23.79 -10.09 21.96
N SER A 110 23.27 -9.26 22.87
CA SER A 110 23.68 -7.87 22.99
C SER A 110 24.71 -7.60 24.09
N GLY A 111 24.94 -8.53 25.02
CA GLY A 111 25.83 -8.35 26.14
C GLY A 111 27.32 -8.25 25.74
N VAL A 112 27.91 -7.07 25.88
CA VAL A 112 29.34 -6.82 25.63
C VAL A 112 30.02 -6.54 26.96
N PRO A 113 31.13 -7.24 27.33
CA PRO A 113 31.89 -6.93 28.53
C PRO A 113 32.34 -5.48 28.61
N GLU A 114 32.13 -4.81 29.72
CA GLU A 114 32.47 -3.41 29.90
C GLU A 114 33.02 -3.15 31.33
N VAL A 115 33.96 -2.24 31.43
CA VAL A 115 34.52 -1.79 32.72
C VAL A 115 33.51 -0.91 33.44
N TYR A 116 33.43 -1.03 34.77
CA TYR A 116 32.54 -0.20 35.59
C TYR A 116 32.65 1.28 35.27
N ASN A 117 31.47 1.91 35.11
CA ASN A 117 31.33 3.33 34.91
C ASN A 117 30.02 3.81 35.58
N GLU A 118 30.12 4.70 36.55
CA GLU A 118 28.99 5.22 37.32
C GLU A 118 27.90 5.93 36.48
N ASN A 119 28.26 6.39 35.29
CA ASN A 119 27.36 7.09 34.37
C ASN A 119 26.70 6.15 33.35
N ARG A 120 26.89 4.83 33.49
CA ARG A 120 26.33 3.82 32.59
C ARG A 120 25.50 2.80 33.34
N ILE A 121 24.46 2.31 32.69
CA ILE A 121 23.68 1.17 33.16
C ILE A 121 24.39 -0.09 32.72
N LEU A 122 24.86 -0.87 33.68
CA LEU A 122 25.58 -2.08 33.44
C LEU A 122 24.88 -3.27 34.15
N TYR A 123 25.08 -4.44 33.61
CA TYR A 123 24.46 -5.67 34.04
C TYR A 123 25.56 -6.70 34.35
N LYS A 124 25.32 -7.57 35.32
CA LYS A 124 26.09 -8.80 35.54
C LYS A 124 25.30 -9.99 35.03
N LYS A 125 25.97 -11.09 34.77
CA LYS A 125 25.34 -12.37 34.52
C LYS A 125 25.07 -13.09 35.83
N GLU A 126 23.86 -13.60 36.00
CA GLU A 126 23.45 -14.35 37.16
C GLU A 126 22.59 -15.54 36.72
N LEU A 127 22.76 -16.68 37.41
CA LEU A 127 21.96 -17.87 37.13
C LEU A 127 20.68 -17.82 37.97
N ILE A 128 19.54 -17.59 37.31
CA ILE A 128 18.21 -17.54 37.92
C ILE A 128 17.42 -18.77 37.43
N ASP A 129 17.02 -19.65 38.34
CA ASP A 129 16.29 -20.89 38.02
C ASP A 129 16.95 -21.75 36.91
N GLY A 130 18.30 -21.71 36.84
CA GLY A 130 19.08 -22.46 35.87
C GLY A 130 19.24 -21.77 34.52
N VAL A 131 18.72 -20.53 34.34
CA VAL A 131 18.86 -19.67 33.14
C VAL A 131 19.85 -18.56 33.44
N GLU A 132 20.84 -18.36 32.56
CA GLU A 132 21.75 -17.23 32.65
C GLU A 132 20.99 -15.95 32.23
N ALA A 133 20.83 -15.03 33.18
CA ALA A 133 20.15 -13.76 32.95
C ALA A 133 21.05 -12.58 33.26
N PHE A 134 20.78 -11.44 32.59
CA PHE A 134 21.39 -10.16 32.89
C PHE A 134 20.65 -9.46 34.02
N VAL A 135 21.34 -9.15 35.11
CA VAL A 135 20.81 -8.46 36.29
C VAL A 135 21.53 -7.13 36.45
N PHE A 136 20.77 -6.06 36.62
CA PHE A 136 21.35 -4.73 36.85
C PHE A 136 22.31 -4.74 38.04
N SER A 137 23.51 -4.19 37.88
CA SER A 137 24.52 -4.07 38.92
C SER A 137 25.20 -2.72 38.92
N THR A 138 25.45 -2.18 40.11
CA THR A 138 26.26 -1.01 40.40
C THR A 138 27.56 -1.35 41.12
N ASN A 139 27.85 -2.64 41.31
CA ASN A 139 29.04 -3.08 42.02
C ASN A 139 30.24 -3.15 41.05
N PRO A 140 31.33 -2.38 41.31
CA PRO A 140 32.51 -2.36 40.44
C PRO A 140 33.31 -3.67 40.45
N GLU A 141 33.09 -4.55 41.45
CA GLU A 141 33.77 -5.86 41.55
C GLU A 141 33.08 -6.97 40.74
N ASP A 142 31.87 -6.72 40.21
CA ASP A 142 31.17 -7.68 39.36
C ASP A 142 31.76 -7.69 37.94
N GLU A 143 31.66 -8.84 37.26
CA GLU A 143 31.89 -8.90 35.82
C GLU A 143 30.72 -8.24 35.10
N LEU A 144 30.98 -7.06 34.52
CA LEU A 144 29.93 -6.18 34.02
C LEU A 144 29.82 -6.22 32.49
N PHE A 145 28.60 -6.02 32.01
CA PHE A 145 28.24 -6.02 30.61
C PHE A 145 27.37 -4.81 30.28
N SER A 146 27.67 -4.19 29.16
CA SER A 146 26.73 -3.28 28.49
C SER A 146 25.74 -4.10 27.68
N VAL A 147 24.45 -3.97 27.99
CA VAL A 147 23.38 -4.80 27.38
C VAL A 147 22.35 -3.90 26.72
N LYS A 148 22.05 -4.19 25.46
CA LYS A 148 20.92 -3.58 24.76
C LYS A 148 19.71 -4.51 24.83
N PHE A 149 18.55 -3.96 25.17
CA PHE A 149 17.30 -4.70 25.19
C PHE A 149 16.41 -4.26 24.04
N GLN A 150 15.95 -5.21 23.24
CA GLN A 150 15.05 -5.00 22.12
C GLN A 150 13.63 -5.37 22.51
N ALA A 151 12.65 -4.55 22.16
CA ALA A 151 11.25 -4.93 22.26
C ALA A 151 10.94 -6.06 21.26
N VAL A 152 10.45 -7.19 21.75
CA VAL A 152 10.14 -8.37 20.93
C VAL A 152 8.64 -8.66 20.84
N GLY A 153 7.82 -7.93 21.58
CA GLY A 153 6.38 -8.10 21.63
C GLY A 153 5.86 -8.52 23.00
N GLU A 154 4.57 -8.43 23.19
CA GLU A 154 3.92 -8.79 24.45
C GLU A 154 4.07 -10.29 24.71
N ASN A 155 4.63 -10.64 25.89
CA ASN A 155 4.91 -12.02 26.31
C ASN A 155 5.79 -12.82 25.33
N GLN A 156 6.71 -12.16 24.61
CA GLN A 156 7.65 -12.81 23.70
C GLN A 156 9.12 -12.70 24.16
N GLY A 157 9.37 -12.03 25.28
CA GLY A 157 10.69 -11.87 25.87
C GLY A 157 10.72 -12.20 27.35
N ASP A 158 11.92 -12.23 27.92
CA ASP A 158 12.17 -12.59 29.33
C ASP A 158 12.51 -11.38 30.19
N TYR A 159 12.32 -10.14 29.67
CA TYR A 159 12.61 -8.91 30.39
C TYR A 159 11.45 -7.93 30.34
N ILE A 160 11.29 -7.19 31.44
CA ILE A 160 10.35 -6.07 31.57
C ILE A 160 11.12 -4.76 31.84
N LEU A 161 10.58 -3.64 31.40
CA LEU A 161 11.11 -2.33 31.74
C LEU A 161 10.56 -1.91 33.12
N VAL A 162 11.43 -1.89 34.15
CA VAL A 162 11.03 -1.54 35.53
C VAL A 162 11.25 -0.09 35.89
N ASN A 163 12.20 0.58 35.24
CA ASN A 163 12.44 1.99 35.43
C ASN A 163 12.74 2.66 34.09
N SER A 164 11.98 3.70 33.78
CA SER A 164 12.18 4.54 32.60
C SER A 164 12.14 6.01 33.03
N ASN A 165 13.26 6.66 32.91
CA ASN A 165 13.34 8.11 33.01
C ASN A 165 14.06 8.68 31.78
N ALA A 166 14.12 9.99 31.64
CA ALA A 166 14.70 10.64 30.46
C ALA A 166 16.15 10.25 30.14
N ILE A 167 16.84 9.60 31.08
CA ILE A 167 18.27 9.27 31.00
C ILE A 167 18.51 7.76 31.02
N ASN A 168 17.70 6.98 31.78
CA ASN A 168 17.99 5.61 32.13
C ASN A 168 16.77 4.69 31.98
N ASN A 169 16.95 3.60 31.20
CA ASN A 169 16.02 2.48 31.13
C ASN A 169 16.66 1.26 31.80
N ILE A 170 16.04 0.75 32.87
CA ILE A 170 16.50 -0.45 33.58
C ILE A 170 15.50 -1.57 33.30
N TYR A 171 16.05 -2.72 32.90
CA TYR A 171 15.30 -3.93 32.57
C TYR A 171 15.57 -5.01 33.59
N GLU A 172 14.55 -5.78 33.94
CA GLU A 172 14.60 -6.86 34.89
C GLU A 172 14.14 -8.18 34.25
N TYR A 173 14.86 -9.25 34.56
CA TYR A 173 14.51 -10.57 34.09
C TYR A 173 13.26 -11.10 34.82
N VAL A 174 12.34 -11.68 34.06
CA VAL A 174 11.12 -12.32 34.54
C VAL A 174 11.09 -13.74 34.04
N ALA A 175 11.09 -14.71 34.98
CA ALA A 175 11.07 -16.12 34.64
C ALA A 175 9.79 -16.50 33.88
N PRO A 176 9.89 -17.36 32.84
CA PRO A 176 8.74 -17.84 32.11
C PRO A 176 7.81 -18.66 32.99
N ILE A 177 6.50 -18.55 32.84
CA ILE A 177 5.47 -19.34 33.53
C ILE A 177 5.01 -20.46 32.63
N ALA A 178 5.18 -21.69 33.04
CA ALA A 178 4.84 -22.89 32.25
C ALA A 178 5.46 -22.89 30.84
N GLY A 179 6.68 -22.32 30.68
CA GLY A 179 7.39 -22.22 29.41
C GLY A 179 6.97 -21.04 28.52
N VAL A 180 6.06 -20.19 28.99
CA VAL A 180 5.63 -18.97 28.27
C VAL A 180 6.38 -17.77 28.83
N PRO A 181 7.14 -17.02 28.00
CA PRO A 181 7.78 -15.76 28.39
C PRO A 181 6.79 -14.78 29.00
N GLN A 182 7.23 -13.96 29.97
CA GLN A 182 6.38 -13.00 30.67
C GLN A 182 6.79 -11.54 30.43
N GLY A 183 7.86 -11.34 29.71
CA GLY A 183 8.38 -10.01 29.38
C GLY A 183 8.11 -9.62 27.93
N ASN A 184 8.44 -8.36 27.64
CA ASN A 184 8.24 -7.75 26.31
C ASN A 184 9.57 -7.42 25.64
N PHE A 185 10.71 -7.68 26.31
CA PHE A 185 12.05 -7.33 25.85
C PHE A 185 12.98 -8.54 25.94
N ALA A 186 13.99 -8.57 25.05
CA ALA A 186 15.07 -9.56 25.05
C ALA A 186 16.43 -8.88 24.93
N PRO A 187 17.52 -9.44 25.52
CA PRO A 187 18.88 -8.88 25.46
C PRO A 187 19.55 -9.23 24.12
N ILE A 188 18.98 -8.73 23.03
CA ILE A 188 19.41 -9.01 21.66
C ILE A 188 19.61 -7.70 20.87
N VAL A 189 20.36 -7.82 19.80
CA VAL A 189 20.52 -6.79 18.75
C VAL A 189 20.04 -7.39 17.45
N ARG A 190 19.12 -6.71 16.76
CA ARG A 190 18.79 -7.04 15.37
C ARG A 190 19.97 -6.70 14.48
N LEU A 191 20.36 -7.66 13.69
CA LEU A 191 21.36 -7.48 12.64
C LEU A 191 20.64 -7.12 11.35
N ILE A 192 21.24 -6.26 10.57
CA ILE A 192 20.72 -5.86 9.27
C ILE A 192 21.67 -6.39 8.22
N ALA A 193 21.15 -7.17 7.29
CA ALA A 193 21.94 -7.70 6.19
C ALA A 193 22.05 -6.67 5.04
N PRO A 194 23.13 -6.71 4.25
CA PRO A 194 23.22 -5.96 3.01
C PRO A 194 22.34 -6.61 1.93
N GLU A 195 21.64 -5.78 1.18
CA GLU A 195 20.62 -6.18 0.20
C GLU A 195 21.07 -5.90 -1.23
N LYS A 196 20.38 -6.55 -2.18
CA LYS A 196 20.51 -6.28 -3.61
C LYS A 196 19.16 -6.37 -4.30
N LEU A 197 18.80 -5.31 -5.03
CA LEU A 197 17.66 -5.28 -5.94
C LEU A 197 18.12 -4.95 -7.35
N GLN A 198 17.83 -5.85 -8.30
CA GLN A 198 18.09 -5.64 -9.72
C GLN A 198 16.78 -5.81 -10.48
N LEU A 199 16.57 -4.99 -11.50
CA LEU A 199 15.37 -5.00 -12.32
C LEU A 199 15.77 -4.77 -13.79
N ALA A 200 15.26 -5.60 -14.69
CA ALA A 200 15.35 -5.41 -16.13
C ALA A 200 13.94 -5.38 -16.71
N VAL A 201 13.64 -4.39 -17.56
CA VAL A 201 12.33 -4.21 -18.16
C VAL A 201 12.48 -4.01 -19.65
N ILE A 202 11.66 -4.71 -20.42
CA ILE A 202 11.44 -4.49 -21.85
C ILE A 202 9.99 -4.12 -22.03
N ASN A 203 9.72 -2.95 -22.61
CA ASN A 203 8.37 -2.49 -22.90
C ASN A 203 8.25 -2.04 -24.34
N GLY A 204 7.05 -2.05 -24.87
CA GLY A 204 6.83 -1.59 -26.21
C GLY A 204 5.38 -1.35 -26.58
N SER A 205 5.19 -0.62 -27.67
CA SER A 205 3.89 -0.48 -28.32
C SER A 205 4.02 -0.75 -29.80
N TYR A 206 3.07 -1.50 -30.33
CA TYR A 206 3.01 -1.86 -31.74
C TYR A 206 1.65 -1.52 -32.35
N ARG A 207 1.68 -0.79 -33.44
CA ARG A 207 0.48 -0.38 -34.22
C ARG A 207 0.50 -1.02 -35.59
N PRO A 208 0.04 -2.28 -35.73
CA PRO A 208 0.00 -2.96 -37.03
C PRO A 208 -0.93 -2.25 -38.01
N SER A 209 -1.96 -1.59 -37.51
CA SER A 209 -2.92 -0.81 -38.29
C SER A 209 -3.40 0.42 -37.54
N GLU A 210 -4.14 1.32 -38.19
CA GLU A 210 -4.78 2.47 -37.52
C GLU A 210 -5.89 2.10 -36.53
N LYS A 211 -6.30 0.82 -36.52
CA LYS A 211 -7.38 0.33 -35.66
C LYS A 211 -6.89 -0.50 -34.48
N THR A 212 -5.62 -0.89 -34.47
CA THR A 212 -5.09 -1.81 -33.49
C THR A 212 -3.90 -1.19 -32.77
N ASP A 213 -3.98 -1.08 -31.47
CA ASP A 213 -2.89 -0.69 -30.58
C ASP A 213 -2.59 -1.84 -29.64
N ILE A 214 -1.32 -2.28 -29.62
CA ILE A 214 -0.81 -3.33 -28.74
C ILE A 214 0.25 -2.69 -27.86
N TYR A 215 0.13 -2.82 -26.55
CA TYR A 215 1.17 -2.49 -25.58
C TYR A 215 1.58 -3.75 -24.83
N PHE A 216 2.87 -3.93 -24.63
CA PHE A 216 3.42 -5.04 -23.88
C PHE A 216 4.58 -4.58 -22.99
N GLU A 217 4.75 -5.30 -21.88
CA GLU A 217 5.86 -5.13 -20.97
C GLU A 217 6.24 -6.50 -20.40
N ALA A 218 7.53 -6.77 -20.31
CA ALA A 218 8.09 -7.92 -19.61
C ALA A 218 9.20 -7.44 -18.71
N ALA A 219 9.20 -7.90 -17.46
CA ALA A 219 10.16 -7.51 -16.45
C ALA A 219 10.68 -8.73 -15.71
N GLY A 220 11.98 -8.70 -15.37
CA GLY A 220 12.60 -9.63 -14.45
C GLY A 220 13.23 -8.87 -13.29
N SER A 221 13.07 -9.38 -12.09
CA SER A 221 13.72 -8.86 -10.88
C SER A 221 14.62 -9.91 -10.26
N LYS A 222 15.67 -9.46 -9.58
CA LYS A 222 16.45 -10.24 -8.62
C LYS A 222 16.51 -9.43 -7.32
N ASN A 223 15.89 -9.97 -6.26
CA ASN A 223 15.80 -9.34 -4.95
C ASN A 223 16.40 -10.30 -3.91
N ASP A 224 17.57 -9.95 -3.40
CA ASP A 224 18.33 -10.73 -2.43
C ASP A 224 18.43 -9.89 -1.16
N LEU A 225 17.75 -10.32 -0.11
CA LEU A 225 17.60 -9.59 1.15
C LEU A 225 18.76 -9.83 2.11
N ASN A 226 19.65 -10.77 1.78
CA ASN A 226 20.80 -11.07 2.62
C ASN A 226 22.01 -11.55 1.80
N LEU A 227 22.81 -10.63 1.34
CA LEU A 227 24.02 -10.93 0.58
C LEU A 227 25.06 -11.79 1.32
N PHE A 228 24.96 -11.99 2.64
CA PHE A 228 25.83 -12.90 3.39
C PHE A 228 25.39 -14.35 3.32
N SER A 229 24.11 -14.63 3.06
CA SER A 229 23.57 -15.98 2.91
C SER A 229 23.43 -16.40 1.45
N SER A 230 23.32 -17.68 1.24
CA SER A 230 22.91 -18.31 -0.02
C SER A 230 21.91 -19.44 0.19
N LEU A 231 21.30 -19.50 1.39
CA LEU A 231 20.44 -20.63 1.78
C LEU A 231 19.14 -20.67 0.99
N ASP A 232 18.60 -19.52 0.62
CA ASP A 232 17.29 -19.32 -0.03
C ASP A 232 17.35 -18.52 -1.34
N ASP A 233 18.52 -18.45 -1.99
CA ASP A 233 18.72 -17.77 -3.27
C ASP A 233 17.77 -18.23 -4.40
N ALA A 234 17.06 -19.34 -4.23
CA ALA A 234 16.16 -19.91 -5.23
C ALA A 234 14.89 -19.08 -5.45
N ASN A 235 14.48 -18.24 -4.47
CA ASN A 235 13.31 -17.37 -4.54
C ASN A 235 13.65 -15.90 -4.85
N ASN A 236 14.91 -15.58 -5.10
CA ASN A 236 15.37 -14.23 -5.39
C ASN A 236 14.94 -13.70 -6.75
N ASP A 237 14.69 -14.60 -7.72
CA ASP A 237 14.33 -14.24 -9.08
C ASP A 237 12.80 -14.23 -9.25
N GLY A 238 12.28 -13.18 -9.91
CA GLY A 238 10.86 -13.07 -10.21
C GLY A 238 10.61 -12.45 -11.58
N PHE A 239 9.45 -12.76 -12.17
CA PHE A 239 9.05 -12.27 -13.48
C PHE A 239 7.67 -11.63 -13.43
N ALA A 240 7.47 -10.61 -14.28
CA ALA A 240 6.18 -9.99 -14.52
C ALA A 240 5.98 -9.69 -15.99
N GLY A 241 4.73 -9.77 -16.44
CA GLY A 241 4.33 -9.45 -17.80
C GLY A 241 3.04 -8.70 -17.86
N LYS A 242 2.93 -7.77 -18.82
CA LYS A 242 1.74 -7.00 -19.10
C LYS A 242 1.47 -6.98 -20.60
N LEU A 243 0.22 -7.20 -20.96
CA LEU A 243 -0.26 -7.08 -22.32
C LEU A 243 -1.55 -6.27 -22.33
N ARG A 244 -1.63 -5.28 -23.21
CA ARG A 244 -2.87 -4.56 -23.52
C ARG A 244 -3.09 -4.58 -25.02
N VAL A 245 -4.27 -4.96 -25.43
CA VAL A 245 -4.71 -4.88 -26.84
C VAL A 245 -5.96 -4.02 -26.90
N LYS A 246 -5.91 -2.96 -27.69
CA LYS A 246 -7.06 -2.12 -28.02
C LYS A 246 -7.37 -2.25 -29.51
N GLN A 247 -8.58 -2.69 -29.83
CA GLN A 247 -9.08 -2.84 -31.21
C GLN A 247 -10.26 -1.89 -31.43
N ASN A 248 -10.11 -0.94 -32.34
CA ASN A 248 -11.21 -0.10 -32.79
C ASN A 248 -12.12 -0.90 -33.73
N ILE A 249 -13.32 -1.22 -33.27
CA ILE A 249 -14.35 -1.93 -34.04
C ILE A 249 -15.04 -0.97 -35.00
N ILE A 250 -15.44 0.20 -34.46
CA ILE A 250 -16.04 1.30 -35.22
C ILE A 250 -15.15 2.52 -35.01
N LYS A 251 -14.61 3.07 -36.08
CA LYS A 251 -13.78 4.28 -36.08
C LYS A 251 -14.37 5.25 -37.16
N LYS A 252 -14.95 6.35 -36.70
CA LYS A 252 -15.52 7.38 -37.54
C LYS A 252 -15.23 8.75 -36.95
N ASP A 253 -14.76 9.68 -37.76
CA ASP A 253 -14.50 11.04 -37.32
C ASP A 253 -15.79 11.72 -36.86
N SER A 254 -15.72 12.46 -35.75
CA SER A 254 -16.82 13.26 -35.17
C SER A 254 -18.07 12.46 -34.77
N LEU A 255 -18.05 11.12 -34.75
CA LEU A 255 -19.14 10.24 -34.35
C LEU A 255 -18.74 9.34 -33.17
N TRP A 256 -19.67 8.48 -32.80
CA TRP A 256 -19.38 7.44 -31.80
C TRP A 256 -18.40 6.40 -32.36
N ASN A 257 -17.35 6.17 -31.62
CA ASN A 257 -16.35 5.16 -31.86
C ASN A 257 -16.47 4.05 -30.82
N LEU A 258 -16.38 2.81 -31.25
CA LEU A 258 -16.41 1.63 -30.38
C LEU A 258 -15.09 0.91 -30.44
N SER A 259 -14.48 0.65 -29.29
CA SER A 259 -13.26 -0.13 -29.16
C SER A 259 -13.47 -1.30 -28.19
N ALA A 260 -12.86 -2.44 -28.48
CA ALA A 260 -12.67 -3.50 -27.51
C ALA A 260 -11.26 -3.38 -26.91
N ILE A 261 -11.15 -3.68 -25.60
CA ILE A 261 -9.91 -3.59 -24.83
C ILE A 261 -9.76 -4.92 -24.08
N VAL A 262 -8.57 -5.50 -24.16
CA VAL A 262 -8.18 -6.67 -23.36
C VAL A 262 -6.86 -6.31 -22.66
N ASP A 263 -6.81 -6.52 -21.35
CA ASP A 263 -5.61 -6.35 -20.53
C ASP A 263 -5.30 -7.67 -19.82
N ALA A 264 -4.01 -7.99 -19.70
CA ALA A 264 -3.50 -9.10 -18.90
C ALA A 264 -2.24 -8.65 -18.16
N ASP A 265 -2.25 -8.74 -16.84
CA ASP A 265 -1.10 -8.53 -15.96
C ASP A 265 -0.82 -9.86 -15.25
N LEU A 266 0.40 -10.38 -15.38
CA LEU A 266 0.88 -11.63 -14.78
C LEU A 266 2.10 -11.27 -13.94
N ILE A 267 2.10 -11.59 -12.66
CA ILE A 267 3.17 -11.23 -11.72
C ILE A 267 3.47 -12.45 -10.86
N GLN A 268 4.69 -12.94 -10.90
CA GLN A 268 5.14 -14.00 -10.00
C GLN A 268 5.27 -13.45 -8.56
N GLU A 269 5.05 -14.30 -7.58
CA GLU A 269 5.12 -13.95 -6.16
C GLU A 269 6.46 -13.30 -5.77
N ASN A 270 7.57 -13.85 -6.29
CA ASN A 270 8.92 -13.36 -6.01
C ASN A 270 9.31 -12.10 -6.80
N PHE A 271 8.44 -11.60 -7.69
CA PHE A 271 8.74 -10.41 -8.46
C PHE A 271 8.70 -9.16 -7.57
N LYS A 272 9.81 -8.44 -7.49
CA LYS A 272 9.94 -7.20 -6.71
C LYS A 272 9.93 -5.98 -7.61
N THR A 273 9.17 -4.96 -7.23
CA THR A 273 9.11 -3.68 -7.93
C THR A 273 9.75 -2.57 -7.11
N ILE A 274 10.18 -1.50 -7.78
CA ILE A 274 10.69 -0.30 -7.11
C ILE A 274 9.54 0.54 -6.54
N GLN A 275 8.39 0.53 -7.23
CA GLN A 275 7.22 1.33 -6.88
C GLN A 275 5.95 0.49 -6.97
N ARG A 276 4.88 1.00 -6.38
CA ARG A 276 3.54 0.40 -6.48
C ARG A 276 3.09 0.27 -7.95
N LEU A 277 2.62 -0.90 -8.34
CA LEU A 277 2.14 -1.17 -9.71
C LEU A 277 0.72 -0.67 -9.95
N TYR A 278 -0.11 -0.65 -8.92
CA TYR A 278 -1.52 -0.29 -8.99
C TYR A 278 -1.82 0.98 -8.18
N ASN A 279 -3.05 1.47 -8.27
CA ASN A 279 -3.49 2.63 -7.50
C ASN A 279 -3.49 2.35 -5.98
N ALA A 280 -3.51 3.43 -5.18
CA ALA A 280 -3.45 3.35 -3.71
C ALA A 280 -4.61 2.59 -3.07
N GLU A 281 -5.75 2.50 -3.75
CA GLU A 281 -6.95 1.81 -3.27
C GLU A 281 -7.08 0.37 -3.80
N PHE A 282 -6.07 -0.17 -4.51
CA PHE A 282 -6.16 -1.47 -5.17
C PHE A 282 -6.56 -2.59 -4.21
N ASN A 283 -5.90 -2.70 -3.07
CA ASN A 283 -6.21 -3.75 -2.08
C ASN A 283 -7.65 -3.61 -1.56
N ARG A 284 -8.09 -2.37 -1.29
CA ARG A 284 -9.46 -2.10 -0.88
C ARG A 284 -10.47 -2.38 -1.99
N ASP A 285 -10.13 -2.01 -3.23
CA ASP A 285 -10.99 -2.18 -4.40
C ASP A 285 -11.30 -3.65 -4.70
N TRP A 286 -10.45 -4.56 -4.22
CA TRP A 286 -10.57 -5.99 -4.36
C TRP A 286 -10.86 -6.71 -3.03
N ASN A 287 -10.97 -6.00 -1.89
CA ASN A 287 -11.05 -6.58 -0.55
C ASN A 287 -9.93 -7.61 -0.29
N LEU A 288 -8.68 -7.24 -0.64
CA LEU A 288 -7.52 -8.10 -0.45
C LEU A 288 -7.03 -8.03 1.00
N GLU A 289 -6.91 -9.20 1.60
CA GLU A 289 -6.30 -9.40 2.92
C GLU A 289 -5.15 -10.40 2.75
N SER A 290 -3.90 -9.92 2.83
CA SER A 290 -2.69 -10.76 2.74
C SER A 290 -2.70 -11.72 1.54
N PRO A 291 -2.78 -11.23 0.29
CA PRO A 291 -2.75 -12.07 -0.90
C PRO A 291 -1.40 -12.78 -1.03
N ARG A 292 -1.40 -14.05 -1.47
CA ARG A 292 -0.22 -14.91 -1.62
C ARG A 292 -0.23 -15.64 -2.93
N GLY A 293 0.98 -15.93 -3.42
CA GLY A 293 1.20 -16.63 -4.67
C GLY A 293 1.19 -15.72 -5.90
N ASP A 294 1.29 -16.33 -7.06
CA ASP A 294 1.33 -15.63 -8.34
C ASP A 294 0.02 -14.87 -8.62
N GLN A 295 0.16 -13.60 -9.01
CA GLN A 295 -0.97 -12.74 -9.32
C GLN A 295 -1.28 -12.75 -10.82
N GLN A 296 -2.56 -12.87 -11.14
CA GLN A 296 -3.10 -12.76 -12.49
C GLN A 296 -4.29 -11.78 -12.48
N LEU A 297 -4.16 -10.67 -13.21
CA LEU A 297 -5.27 -9.73 -13.42
C LEU A 297 -5.61 -9.67 -14.90
N LEU A 298 -6.74 -10.25 -15.26
CA LEU A 298 -7.26 -10.27 -16.63
C LEU A 298 -8.45 -9.33 -16.75
N SER A 299 -8.54 -8.57 -17.81
CA SER A 299 -9.72 -7.76 -18.09
C SER A 299 -10.13 -7.77 -19.55
N ALA A 300 -11.42 -7.68 -19.79
CA ALA A 300 -12.01 -7.45 -21.11
C ALA A 300 -13.08 -6.36 -21.02
N GLY A 301 -13.09 -5.45 -21.98
CA GLY A 301 -14.01 -4.31 -21.92
C GLY A 301 -14.33 -3.71 -23.28
N LEU A 302 -15.34 -2.85 -23.24
CA LEU A 302 -15.78 -2.03 -24.36
C LEU A 302 -15.69 -0.55 -24.00
N GLU A 303 -15.13 0.23 -24.90
CA GLU A 303 -15.04 1.69 -24.80
C GLU A 303 -15.87 2.32 -25.91
N LEU A 304 -16.83 3.14 -25.54
CA LEU A 304 -17.62 3.96 -26.43
C LEU A 304 -17.20 5.42 -26.26
N LEU A 305 -16.61 6.02 -27.29
CA LEU A 305 -16.05 7.36 -27.26
C LEU A 305 -16.68 8.24 -28.35
N HIS A 306 -17.09 9.44 -27.97
CA HIS A 306 -17.48 10.50 -28.92
C HIS A 306 -16.73 11.79 -28.56
N PRO A 307 -16.07 12.46 -29.53
CA PRO A 307 -15.22 13.61 -29.25
C PRO A 307 -15.90 14.77 -28.50
N GLN A 308 -17.20 14.97 -28.70
CA GLN A 308 -17.98 16.04 -28.05
C GLN A 308 -18.95 15.55 -26.99
N LYS A 309 -19.42 14.29 -27.07
CA LYS A 309 -20.47 13.76 -26.18
C LYS A 309 -19.93 12.93 -25.02
N GLY A 310 -18.62 12.60 -25.04
CA GLY A 310 -17.93 11.97 -23.95
C GLY A 310 -17.64 10.48 -24.13
N LEU A 311 -17.54 9.77 -23.03
CA LEU A 311 -16.94 8.45 -22.91
C LEU A 311 -17.83 7.55 -22.04
N ALA A 312 -17.96 6.27 -22.43
CA ALA A 312 -18.44 5.21 -21.56
C ALA A 312 -17.54 3.98 -21.72
N ILE A 313 -17.06 3.45 -20.60
CA ILE A 313 -16.22 2.23 -20.55
C ILE A 313 -16.90 1.24 -19.62
N TYR A 314 -17.11 0.06 -20.13
CA TYR A 314 -17.46 -1.11 -19.32
C TYR A 314 -16.31 -2.10 -19.36
N LYS A 315 -15.92 -2.64 -18.18
CA LYS A 315 -14.91 -3.70 -18.04
C LYS A 315 -15.40 -4.81 -17.12
N PHE A 316 -15.15 -6.03 -17.54
CA PHE A 316 -15.11 -7.19 -16.67
C PHE A 316 -13.64 -7.45 -16.32
N GLU A 317 -13.37 -7.70 -15.05
CA GLU A 317 -12.03 -7.95 -14.52
C GLU A 317 -12.04 -9.20 -13.65
N HIS A 318 -11.02 -10.03 -13.81
CA HIS A 318 -10.79 -11.23 -13.01
C HIS A 318 -9.41 -11.13 -12.37
N LEU A 319 -9.35 -11.15 -11.04
CA LEU A 319 -8.11 -11.15 -10.26
C LEU A 319 -8.00 -12.47 -9.51
N ASN A 320 -6.85 -13.12 -9.68
CA ASN A 320 -6.51 -14.35 -8.99
C ASN A 320 -5.13 -14.24 -8.37
N PHE A 321 -4.99 -14.69 -7.13
CA PHE A 321 -3.72 -15.04 -6.51
C PHE A 321 -3.70 -16.55 -6.35
N SER A 322 -2.66 -17.21 -6.86
CA SER A 322 -2.65 -18.67 -7.07
C SER A 322 -2.91 -19.50 -5.81
N GLU A 323 -2.59 -18.97 -4.62
CA GLU A 323 -2.75 -19.68 -3.36
C GLU A 323 -4.10 -19.40 -2.67
N ASN A 324 -4.54 -18.13 -2.60
CA ASN A 324 -5.56 -17.81 -1.61
C ASN A 324 -6.63 -16.78 -2.02
N PHE A 325 -6.73 -16.38 -3.29
CA PHE A 325 -7.72 -15.38 -3.67
C PHE A 325 -8.21 -15.51 -5.10
N ASN A 326 -9.52 -15.34 -5.27
CA ASN A 326 -10.18 -15.26 -6.58
C ASN A 326 -11.30 -14.20 -6.53
N GLY A 327 -11.33 -13.29 -7.49
CA GLY A 327 -12.31 -12.22 -7.56
C GLY A 327 -12.73 -11.86 -8.97
N ASN A 328 -14.02 -11.54 -9.13
CA ASN A 328 -14.60 -11.05 -10.37
C ASN A 328 -15.24 -9.68 -10.14
N ARG A 329 -14.91 -8.71 -10.99
CA ARG A 329 -15.39 -7.35 -10.86
C ARG A 329 -15.95 -6.81 -12.18
N HIS A 330 -17.11 -6.20 -12.12
CA HIS A 330 -17.70 -5.44 -13.19
C HIS A 330 -17.53 -3.95 -12.91
N ASN A 331 -16.99 -3.20 -13.85
CA ASN A 331 -16.76 -1.76 -13.74
C ASN A 331 -17.48 -1.01 -14.85
N LEU A 332 -18.13 0.10 -14.50
CA LEU A 332 -18.72 1.04 -15.43
C LEU A 332 -18.23 2.45 -15.11
N LEU A 333 -17.52 3.07 -16.06
CA LEU A 333 -17.17 4.47 -16.03
C LEU A 333 -17.87 5.17 -17.19
N ALA A 334 -18.67 6.20 -16.91
CA ALA A 334 -19.32 6.98 -17.94
C ALA A 334 -19.22 8.48 -17.62
N SER A 335 -18.86 9.29 -18.62
CA SER A 335 -18.87 10.74 -18.56
C SER A 335 -19.46 11.25 -19.87
N LEU A 336 -20.75 11.56 -19.86
CA LEU A 336 -21.54 11.82 -21.05
C LEU A 336 -22.16 13.20 -21.00
N ARG A 337 -22.20 13.87 -22.15
CA ARG A 337 -22.86 15.16 -22.36
C ARG A 337 -23.88 15.05 -23.47
N PHE A 338 -25.14 15.35 -23.14
CA PHE A 338 -26.24 15.36 -24.06
C PHE A 338 -26.95 16.72 -23.99
N ASN A 339 -26.69 17.59 -24.96
CA ASN A 339 -27.21 18.95 -24.98
C ASN A 339 -26.89 19.70 -23.66
N ARG A 340 -27.87 19.89 -22.78
CA ARG A 340 -27.76 20.56 -21.47
C ARG A 340 -27.52 19.59 -20.29
N TRP A 341 -27.55 18.28 -20.55
CA TRP A 341 -27.32 17.26 -19.54
C TRP A 341 -25.87 16.80 -19.50
N ASN A 342 -25.32 16.74 -18.29
CA ASN A 342 -24.06 16.07 -18.02
C ASN A 342 -24.33 14.91 -17.07
N VAL A 343 -23.92 13.71 -17.46
CA VAL A 343 -24.10 12.48 -16.70
C VAL A 343 -22.73 11.89 -16.43
N PHE A 344 -22.44 11.66 -15.17
CA PHE A 344 -21.23 10.95 -14.72
C PHE A 344 -21.65 9.72 -13.90
N SER A 345 -21.03 8.59 -14.16
CA SER A 345 -21.16 7.36 -13.39
C SER A 345 -19.80 6.71 -13.21
N ASN A 346 -19.50 6.30 -11.99
CA ASN A 346 -18.36 5.43 -11.65
C ASN A 346 -18.90 4.36 -10.71
N SER A 347 -19.10 3.16 -11.23
CA SER A 347 -19.79 2.09 -10.52
C SER A 347 -19.05 0.78 -10.70
N SER A 348 -18.96 -0.02 -9.63
CA SER A 348 -18.37 -1.35 -9.67
C SER A 348 -19.10 -2.30 -8.74
N ILE A 349 -19.16 -3.56 -9.12
CA ILE A 349 -19.57 -4.67 -8.28
C ILE A 349 -18.50 -5.76 -8.32
N LEU A 350 -18.00 -6.14 -7.16
CA LEU A 350 -17.01 -7.18 -6.95
C LEU A 350 -17.68 -8.35 -6.22
N ASN A 351 -17.38 -9.56 -6.66
CA ASN A 351 -17.60 -10.80 -5.91
C ASN A 351 -16.24 -11.48 -5.79
N ASN A 352 -15.81 -11.78 -4.57
CA ASN A 352 -14.55 -12.46 -4.33
C ASN A 352 -14.66 -13.55 -3.28
N GLN A 353 -13.65 -14.40 -3.27
CA GLN A 353 -13.45 -15.45 -2.29
C GLN A 353 -11.95 -15.57 -2.00
N SER A 354 -11.65 -15.68 -0.71
CA SER A 354 -10.32 -16.07 -0.21
C SER A 354 -10.44 -17.32 0.66
N ASP A 355 -9.32 -17.81 1.21
CA ASP A 355 -9.32 -18.91 2.17
C ASP A 355 -10.15 -18.62 3.42
N VAL A 356 -10.20 -17.36 3.83
CA VAL A 356 -10.81 -16.92 5.09
C VAL A 356 -12.11 -16.19 4.91
N THR A 357 -12.32 -15.50 3.78
CA THR A 357 -13.51 -14.64 3.56
C THR A 357 -14.09 -14.76 2.18
N THR A 358 -15.41 -14.50 2.11
CA THR A 358 -16.13 -14.23 0.86
C THR A 358 -16.72 -12.84 0.94
N SER A 359 -16.79 -12.11 -0.17
CA SER A 359 -17.43 -10.81 -0.15
C SER A 359 -18.16 -10.43 -1.43
N THR A 360 -19.19 -9.59 -1.25
CA THR A 360 -19.82 -8.81 -2.33
C THR A 360 -19.60 -7.34 -2.00
N PHE A 361 -18.98 -6.59 -2.93
CA PHE A 361 -18.67 -5.20 -2.73
C PHE A 361 -19.22 -4.35 -3.89
N LEU A 362 -20.32 -3.64 -3.64
CA LEU A 362 -20.91 -2.68 -4.55
C LEU A 362 -20.45 -1.27 -4.24
N ARG A 363 -19.93 -0.57 -5.22
CA ARG A 363 -19.67 0.87 -5.17
C ARG A 363 -20.32 1.55 -6.36
N SER A 364 -20.97 2.66 -6.13
CA SER A 364 -21.60 3.42 -7.20
C SER A 364 -21.62 4.91 -6.84
N PHE A 365 -21.06 5.72 -7.71
CA PHE A 365 -21.12 7.16 -7.64
C PHE A 365 -21.70 7.69 -8.95
N ASN A 366 -22.84 8.36 -8.87
CA ASN A 366 -23.55 8.91 -10.01
C ASN A 366 -23.81 10.40 -9.80
N ARG A 367 -23.59 11.20 -10.82
CA ARG A 367 -23.91 12.64 -10.86
C ARG A 367 -24.66 12.96 -12.14
N VAL A 368 -25.79 13.61 -12.00
CA VAL A 368 -26.55 14.16 -13.11
C VAL A 368 -26.68 15.66 -12.92
N THR A 369 -26.36 16.42 -13.94
CA THR A 369 -26.43 17.89 -13.92
C THR A 369 -27.15 18.38 -15.16
N TYR A 370 -28.11 19.26 -14.99
CA TYR A 370 -28.75 20.01 -16.06
C TYR A 370 -28.30 21.45 -16.01
N SER A 371 -27.78 21.98 -17.14
CA SER A 371 -27.25 23.34 -17.26
C SER A 371 -28.13 24.19 -18.18
N PHE A 372 -28.43 25.41 -17.75
CA PHE A 372 -29.20 26.38 -18.53
C PHE A 372 -28.54 27.76 -18.37
N ASP A 373 -28.03 28.29 -19.47
CA ASP A 373 -27.21 29.49 -19.50
C ASP A 373 -26.04 29.46 -18.51
N LYS A 374 -26.05 30.33 -17.50
CA LYS A 374 -25.05 30.42 -16.44
C LYS A 374 -25.47 29.69 -15.16
N GLN A 375 -26.54 28.93 -15.18
CA GLN A 375 -27.08 28.22 -14.02
C GLN A 375 -27.05 26.72 -14.25
N TRP A 376 -27.00 25.96 -13.16
CA TRP A 376 -27.14 24.50 -13.18
C TRP A 376 -27.87 23.99 -11.95
N ILE A 377 -28.53 22.87 -12.11
CA ILE A 377 -29.08 22.06 -11.04
C ILE A 377 -28.62 20.62 -11.22
N GLY A 378 -28.41 19.92 -10.13
CA GLY A 378 -27.99 18.54 -10.23
C GLY A 378 -28.25 17.72 -8.97
N THR A 379 -28.03 16.43 -9.13
CA THR A 379 -28.07 15.44 -8.04
C THR A 379 -26.85 14.54 -8.08
N LYS A 380 -26.41 14.09 -6.89
CA LYS A 380 -25.41 13.04 -6.74
C LYS A 380 -26.00 11.92 -5.89
N LEU A 381 -25.75 10.70 -6.32
CA LEU A 381 -26.11 9.48 -5.62
C LEU A 381 -24.82 8.68 -5.41
N ALA A 382 -24.49 8.36 -4.17
CA ALA A 382 -23.35 7.51 -3.87
C ALA A 382 -23.79 6.38 -2.95
N THR A 383 -23.36 5.18 -3.28
CA THR A 383 -23.58 3.96 -2.49
C THR A 383 -22.28 3.20 -2.41
N GLU A 384 -21.95 2.74 -1.21
CA GLU A 384 -20.94 1.75 -0.97
C GLU A 384 -21.54 0.70 -0.03
N ASP A 385 -21.50 -0.56 -0.45
CA ASP A 385 -22.06 -1.68 0.29
C ASP A 385 -21.06 -2.83 0.22
N ASN A 386 -20.32 -3.04 1.30
CA ASN A 386 -19.36 -4.12 1.46
C ASN A 386 -19.94 -5.13 2.45
N GLU A 387 -20.32 -6.28 1.96
CA GLU A 387 -20.72 -7.42 2.78
C GLU A 387 -19.63 -8.48 2.68
N GLN A 388 -18.86 -8.64 3.76
CA GLN A 388 -17.78 -9.62 3.85
C GLN A 388 -18.09 -10.61 4.98
N ARG A 389 -17.94 -11.90 4.68
CA ARG A 389 -18.26 -13.02 5.57
C ARG A 389 -17.07 -13.96 5.71
N THR A 390 -16.88 -14.50 6.90
CA THR A 390 -15.91 -15.57 7.12
C THR A 390 -16.39 -16.87 6.47
N VAL A 391 -15.48 -17.60 5.82
CA VAL A 391 -15.79 -18.91 5.20
C VAL A 391 -16.15 -19.95 6.26
N SER A 392 -15.55 -19.89 7.46
CA SER A 392 -15.69 -20.93 8.49
C SER A 392 -17.07 -21.01 9.14
N ASN A 393 -17.77 -19.88 9.31
CA ASN A 393 -19.03 -19.81 10.06
C ASN A 393 -20.07 -18.85 9.46
N ASP A 394 -19.82 -18.32 8.27
CA ASP A 394 -20.69 -17.38 7.54
C ASP A 394 -21.05 -16.10 8.34
N SER A 395 -20.18 -15.71 9.28
CA SER A 395 -20.37 -14.49 10.07
C SER A 395 -19.82 -13.27 9.35
N LEU A 396 -20.51 -12.15 9.46
CA LEU A 396 -20.03 -10.86 8.94
C LEU A 396 -18.74 -10.44 9.65
N THR A 397 -17.78 -9.95 8.87
CA THR A 397 -16.52 -9.40 9.41
C THR A 397 -16.68 -7.92 9.80
N PRO A 398 -15.78 -7.38 10.65
CA PRO A 398 -15.77 -5.95 11.00
C PRO A 398 -15.59 -5.00 9.80
N LEU A 399 -15.12 -5.49 8.64
CA LEU A 399 -14.99 -4.71 7.41
C LEU A 399 -16.32 -4.55 6.66
N SER A 400 -17.37 -5.25 7.10
CA SER A 400 -18.71 -5.12 6.53
C SER A 400 -19.33 -3.78 6.91
N GLN A 401 -19.66 -2.98 5.89
CA GLN A 401 -20.21 -1.63 6.07
C GLN A 401 -21.05 -1.23 4.87
N ARG A 402 -22.01 -0.35 5.12
CA ARG A 402 -22.84 0.23 4.05
C ARG A 402 -23.01 1.71 4.28
N PHE A 403 -22.87 2.50 3.23
CA PHE A 403 -23.36 3.87 3.27
C PHE A 403 -24.07 4.27 1.98
N LYS A 404 -25.02 5.16 2.12
CA LYS A 404 -25.78 5.75 1.03
C LYS A 404 -25.82 7.25 1.22
N SER A 405 -25.55 8.02 0.17
CA SER A 405 -25.71 9.47 0.18
C SER A 405 -26.50 9.97 -1.01
N TYR A 406 -27.31 10.96 -0.74
CA TYR A 406 -28.15 11.67 -1.70
C TYR A 406 -27.83 13.15 -1.59
N GLU A 407 -27.51 13.78 -2.71
CA GLU A 407 -27.14 15.20 -2.72
C GLU A 407 -27.92 15.91 -3.83
N ILE A 408 -28.47 17.08 -3.51
CA ILE A 408 -29.07 18.00 -4.47
C ILE A 408 -28.27 19.29 -4.37
N PHE A 409 -27.94 19.88 -5.53
CA PHE A 409 -27.20 21.12 -5.61
C PHE A 409 -27.68 21.99 -6.76
N THR A 410 -27.45 23.29 -6.62
CA THR A 410 -27.69 24.27 -7.68
C THR A 410 -26.61 25.33 -7.63
N GLY A 411 -26.30 25.92 -8.78
CA GLY A 411 -25.27 26.95 -8.84
C GLY A 411 -25.50 27.93 -9.98
N ILE A 412 -24.77 29.03 -9.89
CA ILE A 412 -24.78 30.12 -10.89
C ILE A 412 -23.34 30.62 -11.11
N GLY A 413 -23.06 31.04 -12.33
CA GLY A 413 -21.76 31.57 -12.75
C GLY A 413 -21.05 30.66 -13.76
N ASP A 414 -19.74 30.80 -13.84
CA ASP A 414 -18.88 29.93 -14.65
C ASP A 414 -18.07 29.02 -13.72
N SER A 415 -18.37 27.74 -13.73
CA SER A 415 -17.75 26.75 -12.83
C SER A 415 -16.22 26.65 -12.97
N THR A 416 -15.65 27.22 -14.02
CA THR A 416 -14.19 27.27 -14.24
C THR A 416 -13.55 28.58 -13.77
N LYS A 417 -14.35 29.64 -13.59
CA LYS A 417 -13.87 30.98 -13.25
C LYS A 417 -14.47 31.45 -11.92
N VAL A 418 -15.63 32.09 -11.99
CA VAL A 418 -16.34 32.64 -10.81
C VAL A 418 -17.71 31.99 -10.74
N PHE A 419 -18.01 31.37 -9.63
CA PHE A 419 -19.28 30.70 -9.39
C PHE A 419 -19.67 30.68 -7.91
N VAL A 420 -20.95 30.46 -7.68
CA VAL A 420 -21.49 30.07 -6.38
C VAL A 420 -22.36 28.82 -6.57
N GLU A 421 -22.10 27.78 -5.79
CA GLU A 421 -22.90 26.54 -5.74
C GLU A 421 -23.35 26.31 -4.31
N VAL A 422 -24.63 26.01 -4.11
CA VAL A 422 -25.19 25.61 -2.83
C VAL A 422 -25.75 24.19 -2.95
N GLY A 423 -25.66 23.43 -1.89
CA GLY A 423 -26.16 22.06 -1.90
C GLY A 423 -26.52 21.53 -0.54
N TYR A 424 -27.31 20.48 -0.57
CA TYR A 424 -27.72 19.67 0.57
C TYR A 424 -27.38 18.21 0.32
N LYS A 425 -26.71 17.57 1.28
CA LYS A 425 -26.36 16.16 1.27
C LYS A 425 -26.95 15.46 2.49
N HIS A 426 -27.66 14.39 2.24
CA HIS A 426 -28.11 13.45 3.26
C HIS A 426 -27.31 12.14 3.13
N ARG A 427 -26.74 11.65 4.24
CA ARG A 427 -25.97 10.41 4.27
C ARG A 427 -26.40 9.51 5.41
N VAL A 428 -26.55 8.22 5.11
CA VAL A 428 -26.84 7.14 6.07
C VAL A 428 -25.61 6.24 6.11
N ASN A 429 -25.11 5.93 7.30
CA ASN A 429 -24.01 5.00 7.53
C ASN A 429 -24.55 3.83 8.37
N ASP A 430 -24.32 2.62 7.86
CA ASP A 430 -24.63 1.37 8.51
C ASP A 430 -23.31 0.60 8.76
N SER A 431 -23.21 -0.12 9.86
CA SER A 431 -22.03 -0.92 10.23
C SER A 431 -22.46 -2.20 10.92
N LEU A 432 -21.51 -3.10 11.12
CA LEU A 432 -21.74 -4.37 11.79
C LEU A 432 -22.17 -4.16 13.24
N ARG A 433 -23.31 -4.78 13.59
CA ARG A 433 -23.80 -4.96 14.97
C ARG A 433 -24.46 -6.33 15.10
N LEU A 434 -24.02 -7.14 16.07
CA LEU A 434 -24.59 -8.45 16.37
C LEU A 434 -24.81 -9.31 15.10
N ASN A 435 -23.79 -9.40 14.25
CA ASN A 435 -23.79 -10.12 12.97
C ASN A 435 -24.85 -9.64 11.95
N ARG A 436 -25.22 -8.36 12.01
CA ARG A 436 -26.10 -7.69 11.04
C ARG A 436 -25.56 -6.31 10.69
N ILE A 437 -25.82 -5.85 9.48
CA ILE A 437 -25.50 -4.49 9.07
C ILE A 437 -26.68 -3.61 9.47
N GLU A 438 -26.50 -2.79 10.49
CA GLU A 438 -27.51 -1.91 11.06
C GLU A 438 -27.10 -0.45 10.99
N LYS A 439 -28.08 0.43 10.94
CA LYS A 439 -27.88 1.88 10.90
C LYS A 439 -27.18 2.37 12.17
N VAL A 440 -26.06 3.05 11.98
CA VAL A 440 -25.29 3.66 13.06
C VAL A 440 -25.65 5.14 13.22
N ASN A 441 -25.60 5.89 12.09
CA ASN A 441 -25.90 7.31 12.13
C ASN A 441 -26.43 7.83 10.78
N THR A 442 -26.94 9.04 10.82
CA THR A 442 -27.27 9.86 9.65
C THR A 442 -26.61 11.22 9.79
N SER A 443 -26.15 11.77 8.67
CA SER A 443 -25.65 13.12 8.61
C SER A 443 -26.39 13.95 7.55
N ASN A 444 -26.61 15.22 7.85
CA ASN A 444 -27.14 16.21 6.93
C ASN A 444 -26.11 17.34 6.78
N THR A 445 -25.68 17.60 5.58
CA THR A 445 -24.66 18.62 5.29
C THR A 445 -25.24 19.67 4.34
N TYR A 446 -25.19 20.90 4.73
CA TYR A 446 -25.46 22.06 3.88
C TYR A 446 -24.11 22.68 3.53
N TYR A 447 -23.89 23.02 2.27
CA TYR A 447 -22.63 23.61 1.87
C TYR A 447 -22.84 24.76 0.86
N VAL A 448 -21.87 25.66 0.87
CA VAL A 448 -21.69 26.70 -0.13
C VAL A 448 -20.29 26.56 -0.67
N LYS A 449 -20.16 26.51 -1.99
CA LYS A 449 -18.87 26.57 -2.70
C LYS A 449 -18.85 27.81 -3.56
N SER A 450 -17.75 28.53 -3.53
CA SER A 450 -17.51 29.70 -4.38
C SER A 450 -16.09 29.71 -4.89
N LYS A 451 -15.88 30.35 -5.99
CA LYS A 451 -14.56 30.60 -6.58
C LYS A 451 -14.52 32.00 -7.15
#